data_2361f26997f2fcd1f382854ef1e74688
#
_entry.id   2361f26997f2fcd1f382854ef1e74688
#
_cell.length_a   1.000
_cell.length_b   1.000
_cell.length_c   1.000
_cell.angle_alpha   90.00
_cell.angle_beta   90.00
_cell.angle_gamma   90.00
#
_symmetry.space_group_name_H-M   'P 1'
#
loop_
_entity.id
_entity.type
_entity.pdbx_description
1 polymer ?
#
loop_
_entity_poly.entity_id
_entity_poly.type
_entity_poly.pdbx_seq_one_letter_code
_entity_poly.pdbx_strand_id
1 'polypeptide(L)'
;TGLNTMTGGRIKRVQKYVGNEPFLMTYGDGVCDVDISKLVEFHKEHGKIATLTSVMLEQQKGVLDIGGDNAVKSFREKSVMDGAPINAGYMVLNPEIFDYIEGDNTVFEKDPLEKLAKEGQLMSYMHNGFWQCMDNKREMDMLEKYLSTGTAPWKKW
;
A
#
# COMPACT_ATOMS: atom_id res chain seq x y z
N THR A 1 -18.60 -6.33 -7.05
CA THR A 1 -18.72 -4.85 -7.00
C THR A 1 -18.88 -4.20 -8.37
N GLY A 2 -18.97 -4.99 -9.46
CA GLY A 2 -19.19 -4.49 -10.82
C GLY A 2 -17.91 -4.41 -11.67
N LEU A 3 -18.04 -4.74 -12.97
CA LEU A 3 -16.89 -4.83 -13.88
C LEU A 3 -16.24 -3.46 -14.09
N ASN A 4 -17.04 -2.42 -14.26
CA ASN A 4 -16.58 -1.07 -14.59
C ASN A 4 -16.43 -0.15 -13.36
N THR A 5 -16.46 -0.69 -12.14
CA THR A 5 -16.35 0.09 -10.92
C THR A 5 -14.88 0.27 -10.56
N MET A 6 -14.45 1.51 -10.33
CA MET A 6 -13.09 1.86 -9.90
C MET A 6 -12.87 1.50 -8.42
N THR A 7 -11.61 1.58 -7.95
CA THR A 7 -11.19 1.14 -6.62
C THR A 7 -12.02 1.78 -5.50
N GLY A 8 -12.20 3.09 -5.51
CA GLY A 8 -13.05 3.81 -4.54
C GLY A 8 -14.52 3.39 -4.62
N GLY A 9 -15.07 3.28 -5.82
CA GLY A 9 -16.44 2.82 -6.01
C GLY A 9 -16.68 1.41 -5.45
N ARG A 10 -15.69 0.51 -5.55
CA ARG A 10 -15.77 -0.84 -4.93
C ARG A 10 -15.86 -0.75 -3.42
N ILE A 11 -15.05 0.12 -2.81
CA ILE A 11 -15.08 0.38 -1.37
C ILE A 11 -16.45 0.96 -0.98
N LYS A 12 -16.97 1.96 -1.71
CA LYS A 12 -18.28 2.56 -1.44
C LYS A 12 -19.43 1.52 -1.45
N ARG A 13 -19.39 0.60 -2.39
CA ARG A 13 -20.45 -0.44 -2.53
C ARG A 13 -20.47 -1.46 -1.38
N VAL A 14 -19.38 -1.62 -0.65
CA VAL A 14 -19.34 -2.52 0.53
C VAL A 14 -19.65 -1.81 1.84
N GLN A 15 -19.88 -0.48 1.83
CA GLN A 15 -20.18 0.32 3.03
C GLN A 15 -21.27 -0.31 3.92
N LYS A 16 -22.35 -0.81 3.32
CA LYS A 16 -23.46 -1.43 4.05
C LYS A 16 -23.11 -2.71 4.84
N TYR A 17 -21.95 -3.31 4.52
CA TYR A 17 -21.47 -4.53 5.20
C TYR A 17 -20.42 -4.23 6.25
N VAL A 18 -19.78 -3.06 6.18
CA VAL A 18 -18.72 -2.66 7.09
C VAL A 18 -19.26 -2.08 8.39
N GLY A 19 -20.43 -1.42 8.35
CA GLY A 19 -21.02 -0.77 9.52
C GLY A 19 -20.34 0.55 9.89
N ASN A 20 -20.33 0.86 11.19
CA ASN A 20 -19.83 2.13 11.74
C ASN A 20 -18.53 1.98 12.54
N GLU A 21 -17.82 0.87 12.37
CA GLU A 21 -16.56 0.60 13.06
C GLU A 21 -15.37 0.74 12.10
N PRO A 22 -14.17 1.02 12.60
CA PRO A 22 -12.96 0.95 11.80
C PRO A 22 -12.80 -0.42 11.15
N PHE A 23 -12.36 -0.46 9.91
CA PHE A 23 -12.22 -1.70 9.16
C PHE A 23 -10.87 -1.82 8.48
N LEU A 24 -10.48 -3.07 8.23
CA LEU A 24 -9.27 -3.40 7.50
C LEU A 24 -9.58 -3.54 6.00
N MET A 25 -8.72 -3.00 5.18
CA MET A 25 -8.76 -3.16 3.73
C MET A 25 -7.40 -3.56 3.21
N THR A 26 -7.37 -4.49 2.26
CA THR A 26 -6.15 -4.88 1.55
C THR A 26 -6.40 -5.02 0.06
N TYR A 27 -5.34 -4.82 -0.73
CA TYR A 27 -5.33 -5.22 -2.13
C TYR A 27 -5.18 -6.74 -2.23
N GLY A 28 -5.68 -7.32 -3.33
CA GLY A 28 -5.73 -8.78 -3.50
C GLY A 28 -4.45 -9.41 -4.05
N ASP A 29 -3.47 -8.60 -4.43
CA ASP A 29 -2.24 -8.98 -5.12
C ASP A 29 -0.96 -8.79 -4.29
N GLY A 30 -1.10 -8.35 -3.03
CA GLY A 30 0.01 -8.16 -2.12
C GLY A 30 -0.05 -9.10 -0.92
N VAL A 31 1.10 -9.66 -0.54
CA VAL A 31 1.30 -10.41 0.70
C VAL A 31 2.34 -9.74 1.59
N CYS A 32 2.08 -9.75 2.91
CA CYS A 32 2.87 -9.02 3.88
C CYS A 32 2.90 -9.77 5.21
N ASP A 33 3.96 -9.62 5.99
CA ASP A 33 4.02 -10.16 7.36
C ASP A 33 3.76 -9.09 8.42
N VAL A 34 3.09 -8.00 8.04
CA VAL A 34 2.73 -6.91 8.95
C VAL A 34 1.92 -7.42 10.15
N ASP A 35 2.27 -6.92 11.33
CA ASP A 35 1.50 -7.16 12.55
C ASP A 35 0.21 -6.31 12.52
N ILE A 36 -0.89 -6.97 12.18
CA ILE A 36 -2.20 -6.31 12.06
C ILE A 36 -2.65 -5.70 13.39
N SER A 37 -2.32 -6.32 14.53
CA SER A 37 -2.69 -5.79 15.84
C SER A 37 -2.00 -4.46 16.12
N LYS A 38 -0.70 -4.37 15.83
CA LYS A 38 0.06 -3.11 15.96
C LYS A 38 -0.38 -2.06 14.95
N LEU A 39 -0.73 -2.45 13.74
CA LEU A 39 -1.28 -1.53 12.73
C LEU A 39 -2.60 -0.91 13.21
N VAL A 40 -3.49 -1.71 13.78
CA VAL A 40 -4.77 -1.26 14.35
C VAL A 40 -4.55 -0.39 15.59
N GLU A 41 -3.62 -0.75 16.47
CA GLU A 41 -3.24 0.04 17.64
C GLU A 41 -2.73 1.43 17.23
N PHE A 42 -1.78 1.49 16.31
CA PHE A 42 -1.27 2.74 15.73
C PHE A 42 -2.40 3.61 15.15
N HIS A 43 -3.34 3.00 14.40
CA HIS A 43 -4.48 3.72 13.86
C HIS A 43 -5.36 4.35 14.96
N LYS A 44 -5.64 3.61 16.02
CA LYS A 44 -6.44 4.10 17.17
C LYS A 44 -5.74 5.22 17.92
N GLU A 45 -4.41 5.15 18.08
CA GLU A 45 -3.63 6.13 18.83
C GLU A 45 -3.64 7.52 18.17
N HIS A 46 -3.50 7.60 16.84
CA HIS A 46 -3.49 8.89 16.16
C HIS A 46 -4.89 9.46 15.87
N GLY A 47 -5.95 8.63 15.87
CA GLY A 47 -7.34 9.06 15.71
C GLY A 47 -7.67 9.74 14.38
N LYS A 48 -6.91 9.48 13.31
CA LYS A 48 -7.17 10.00 11.95
C LYS A 48 -8.04 9.05 11.16
N ILE A 49 -8.56 9.50 10.01
CA ILE A 49 -9.50 8.73 9.18
C ILE A 49 -8.86 7.51 8.55
N ALA A 50 -7.62 7.60 8.12
CA ALA A 50 -6.96 6.51 7.41
C ALA A 50 -5.52 6.29 7.86
N THR A 51 -5.13 5.02 7.94
CA THR A 51 -3.74 4.56 8.02
C THR A 51 -3.45 3.67 6.83
N LEU A 52 -2.39 3.95 6.10
CA LEU A 52 -1.83 3.01 5.12
C LEU A 52 -0.51 2.42 5.63
N THR A 53 -0.26 1.17 5.32
CA THR A 53 1.04 0.55 5.53
C THR A 53 1.95 0.96 4.39
N SER A 54 3.12 1.47 4.72
CA SER A 54 4.18 1.78 3.76
C SER A 54 5.36 0.84 3.89
N VAL A 55 6.02 0.57 2.79
CA VAL A 55 7.28 -0.18 2.71
C VAL A 55 8.30 0.60 1.90
N MET A 56 9.58 0.44 2.22
CA MET A 56 10.63 0.99 1.37
C MET A 56 10.84 0.08 0.16
N LEU A 57 10.54 0.60 -1.03
CA LEU A 57 10.85 -0.09 -2.26
C LEU A 57 12.28 0.25 -2.66
N GLU A 58 13.15 -0.77 -2.71
CA GLU A 58 14.52 -0.60 -3.17
C GLU A 58 14.54 -0.20 -4.66
N GLN A 59 15.40 0.77 -4.99
CA GLN A 59 15.66 1.10 -6.40
C GLN A 59 16.33 -0.10 -7.08
N GLN A 60 15.71 -0.62 -8.13
CA GLN A 60 16.21 -1.83 -8.82
C GLN A 60 17.31 -1.56 -9.84
N LYS A 61 17.60 -0.29 -10.15
CA LYS A 61 18.54 0.13 -11.20
C LYS A 61 19.52 1.14 -10.64
N GLY A 62 20.73 1.17 -11.23
CA GLY A 62 21.74 2.16 -10.90
C GLY A 62 21.25 3.60 -11.12
N VAL A 63 21.71 4.51 -10.29
CA VAL A 63 21.37 5.93 -10.32
C VAL A 63 22.43 6.69 -11.13
N LEU A 64 21.98 7.53 -12.06
CA LEU A 64 22.84 8.38 -12.88
C LEU A 64 22.66 9.85 -12.47
N ASP A 65 23.78 10.55 -12.33
CA ASP A 65 23.79 12.02 -12.33
C ASP A 65 24.22 12.50 -13.73
N ILE A 66 23.32 13.22 -14.41
CA ILE A 66 23.52 13.64 -15.81
C ILE A 66 23.63 15.16 -15.89
N GLY A 67 24.71 15.64 -16.51
CA GLY A 67 24.91 17.06 -16.78
C GLY A 67 24.01 17.60 -17.90
N GLY A 68 23.93 18.94 -18.00
CA GLY A 68 23.16 19.61 -19.06
C GLY A 68 23.64 19.35 -20.48
N ASP A 69 24.84 18.82 -20.62
CA ASP A 69 25.47 18.36 -21.86
C ASP A 69 25.29 16.88 -22.18
N ASN A 70 24.41 16.21 -21.41
CA ASN A 70 24.15 14.75 -21.41
C ASN A 70 25.37 13.91 -20.96
N ALA A 71 26.42 14.52 -20.42
CA ALA A 71 27.52 13.77 -19.83
C ALA A 71 27.08 13.13 -18.51
N VAL A 72 27.40 11.85 -18.31
CA VAL A 72 27.19 11.16 -17.03
C VAL A 72 28.30 11.60 -16.08
N LYS A 73 27.95 12.42 -15.08
CA LYS A 73 28.88 12.92 -14.07
C LYS A 73 29.21 11.88 -13.02
N SER A 74 28.23 11.07 -12.65
CA SER A 74 28.44 9.92 -11.76
C SER A 74 27.48 8.78 -12.10
N PHE A 75 27.95 7.58 -11.86
CA PHE A 75 27.16 6.35 -11.84
C PHE A 75 27.30 5.73 -10.44
N ARG A 76 26.18 5.42 -9.82
CA ARG A 76 26.17 4.75 -8.53
C ARG A 76 25.26 3.53 -8.59
N GLU A 77 25.75 2.41 -8.14
CA GLU A 77 24.93 1.21 -7.95
C GLU A 77 23.81 1.52 -6.95
N LYS A 78 22.68 0.85 -7.13
CA LYS A 78 21.49 0.98 -6.28
C LYS A 78 21.82 0.79 -4.79
N SER A 79 21.11 1.53 -3.94
CA SER A 79 21.11 1.31 -2.49
C SER A 79 19.68 1.43 -1.94
N VAL A 80 19.45 0.88 -0.75
CA VAL A 80 18.15 1.00 -0.05
C VAL A 80 17.78 2.47 0.17
N MET A 81 18.77 3.35 0.33
CA MET A 81 18.55 4.79 0.53
C MET A 81 18.06 5.53 -0.71
N ASP A 82 18.13 4.91 -1.89
CA ASP A 82 17.59 5.45 -3.15
C ASP A 82 16.11 5.09 -3.35
N GLY A 83 15.53 4.28 -2.45
CA GLY A 83 14.14 3.91 -2.46
C GLY A 83 13.22 5.02 -1.97
N ALA A 84 11.97 4.91 -2.32
CA ALA A 84 10.90 5.74 -1.78
C ALA A 84 9.91 4.88 -1.01
N PRO A 85 9.28 5.40 0.05
CA PRO A 85 8.17 4.69 0.68
C PRO A 85 7.00 4.63 -0.30
N ILE A 86 6.45 3.43 -0.45
CA ILE A 86 5.27 3.18 -1.29
C ILE A 86 4.13 2.61 -0.47
N ASN A 87 2.91 2.72 -0.97
CA ASN A 87 1.73 2.10 -0.39
C ASN A 87 1.80 0.58 -0.57
N ALA A 88 1.84 -0.15 0.54
CA ALA A 88 1.89 -1.61 0.57
C ALA A 88 0.51 -2.28 0.41
N GLY A 89 -0.57 -1.52 0.33
CA GLY A 89 -1.92 -2.02 0.09
C GLY A 89 -2.64 -2.56 1.33
N TYR A 90 -2.10 -2.41 2.54
CA TYR A 90 -2.75 -2.77 3.79
C TYR A 90 -3.16 -1.51 4.54
N MET A 91 -4.43 -1.36 4.88
CA MET A 91 -4.98 -0.13 5.44
C MET A 91 -5.94 -0.38 6.59
N VAL A 92 -6.01 0.58 7.51
CA VAL A 92 -7.10 0.70 8.49
C VAL A 92 -7.83 1.99 8.17
N LEU A 93 -9.13 1.91 8.03
CA LEU A 93 -10.00 2.99 7.60
C LEU A 93 -11.15 3.17 8.58
N ASN A 94 -11.41 4.40 8.98
CA ASN A 94 -12.62 4.77 9.70
C ASN A 94 -13.79 4.95 8.72
N PRO A 95 -15.06 4.79 9.17
CA PRO A 95 -16.23 4.92 8.31
C PRO A 95 -16.36 6.26 7.59
N GLU A 96 -15.76 7.34 8.11
CA GLU A 96 -15.71 8.65 7.48
C GLU A 96 -15.04 8.64 6.10
N ILE A 97 -14.27 7.60 5.78
CA ILE A 97 -13.68 7.41 4.45
C ILE A 97 -14.74 7.41 3.35
N PHE A 98 -15.94 6.96 3.65
CA PHE A 98 -17.03 6.91 2.68
C PHE A 98 -17.51 8.29 2.23
N ASP A 99 -17.27 9.35 3.01
CA ASP A 99 -17.60 10.74 2.64
C ASP A 99 -16.63 11.31 1.60
N TYR A 100 -15.46 10.67 1.43
CA TYR A 100 -14.45 11.00 0.43
C TYR A 100 -14.64 10.27 -0.90
N ILE A 101 -15.60 9.36 -0.99
CA ILE A 101 -15.86 8.54 -2.18
C ILE A 101 -17.19 8.97 -2.80
N GLU A 102 -17.13 9.63 -3.95
CA GLU A 102 -18.33 10.14 -4.63
C GLU A 102 -19.19 9.01 -5.24
N GLY A 103 -18.56 8.01 -5.86
CA GLY A 103 -19.29 6.91 -6.51
C GLY A 103 -18.41 5.95 -7.29
N ASP A 104 -19.03 5.25 -8.23
CA ASP A 104 -18.42 4.14 -8.98
C ASP A 104 -17.13 4.49 -9.74
N ASN A 105 -17.03 5.73 -10.21
CA ASN A 105 -15.88 6.21 -10.99
C ASN A 105 -14.73 6.75 -10.13
N THR A 106 -14.86 6.75 -8.81
CA THR A 106 -13.81 7.24 -7.89
C THR A 106 -12.64 6.28 -7.87
N VAL A 107 -11.45 6.78 -8.17
CA VAL A 107 -10.18 6.08 -7.99
C VAL A 107 -9.67 6.39 -6.57
N PHE A 108 -9.63 5.39 -5.70
CA PHE A 108 -9.34 5.56 -4.26
C PHE A 108 -7.98 6.19 -3.99
N GLU A 109 -7.00 5.81 -4.79
CA GLU A 109 -5.60 6.24 -4.69
C GLU A 109 -5.37 7.70 -5.12
N LYS A 110 -6.34 8.28 -5.81
CA LYS A 110 -6.33 9.68 -6.25
C LYS A 110 -7.12 10.56 -5.28
N ASP A 111 -8.34 10.96 -5.68
CA ASP A 111 -9.11 11.97 -4.95
C ASP A 111 -9.25 11.70 -3.45
N PRO A 112 -9.67 10.50 -2.98
CA PRO A 112 -9.81 10.23 -1.56
C PRO A 112 -8.50 10.32 -0.78
N LEU A 113 -7.46 9.59 -1.18
CA LEU A 113 -6.19 9.57 -0.44
C LEU A 113 -5.45 10.90 -0.54
N GLU A 114 -5.48 11.57 -1.70
CA GLU A 114 -4.86 12.90 -1.85
C GLU A 114 -5.55 13.96 -0.97
N LYS A 115 -6.89 13.92 -0.90
CA LYS A 115 -7.65 14.83 -0.06
C LYS A 115 -7.38 14.59 1.42
N LEU A 116 -7.40 13.33 1.86
CA LEU A 116 -7.04 12.96 3.22
C LEU A 116 -5.62 13.41 3.59
N ALA A 117 -4.66 13.25 2.67
CA ALA A 117 -3.29 13.71 2.90
C ALA A 117 -3.22 15.23 3.07
N LYS A 118 -3.90 16.01 2.22
CA LYS A 118 -3.96 17.49 2.32
C LYS A 118 -4.63 17.95 3.61
N GLU A 119 -5.61 17.21 4.11
CA GLU A 119 -6.34 17.51 5.35
C GLU A 119 -5.66 16.96 6.61
N GLY A 120 -4.51 16.30 6.49
CA GLY A 120 -3.78 15.70 7.61
C GLY A 120 -4.54 14.53 8.25
N GLN A 121 -5.38 13.84 7.48
CA GLN A 121 -6.20 12.71 7.91
C GLN A 121 -5.68 11.35 7.44
N LEU A 122 -4.52 11.33 6.76
CA LEU A 122 -3.84 10.13 6.28
C LEU A 122 -2.52 9.94 7.03
N MET A 123 -2.35 8.79 7.67
CA MET A 123 -1.12 8.41 8.38
C MET A 123 -0.45 7.21 7.71
N SER A 124 0.86 7.14 7.84
CA SER A 124 1.67 6.04 7.31
C SER A 124 2.25 5.20 8.46
N TYR A 125 1.97 3.90 8.44
CA TYR A 125 2.60 2.90 9.28
C TYR A 125 3.75 2.24 8.51
N MET A 126 5.00 2.56 8.87
CA MET A 126 6.18 2.01 8.21
C MET A 126 6.39 0.55 8.59
N HIS A 127 6.37 -0.34 7.62
CA HIS A 127 6.65 -1.76 7.78
C HIS A 127 8.04 -2.09 7.21
N ASN A 128 8.88 -2.72 8.05
CA ASN A 128 10.26 -3.07 7.70
C ASN A 128 10.44 -4.59 7.51
N GLY A 129 9.35 -5.36 7.51
CA GLY A 129 9.37 -6.80 7.32
C GLY A 129 9.16 -7.20 5.85
N PHE A 130 8.65 -8.41 5.65
CA PHE A 130 8.39 -8.93 4.31
C PHE A 130 7.15 -8.28 3.68
N TRP A 131 7.30 -7.85 2.45
CA TRP A 131 6.21 -7.44 1.57
C TRP A 131 6.54 -7.81 0.13
N GLN A 132 5.54 -8.31 -0.61
CA GLN A 132 5.68 -8.62 -2.03
C GLN A 132 4.32 -8.50 -2.72
N CYS A 133 4.27 -7.78 -3.84
CA CYS A 133 3.14 -7.82 -4.78
C CYS A 133 3.33 -8.93 -5.83
N MET A 134 2.25 -9.25 -6.53
CA MET A 134 2.22 -10.26 -7.59
C MET A 134 1.70 -9.62 -8.89
N ASP A 135 2.51 -8.75 -9.49
CA ASP A 135 2.15 -8.01 -10.71
C ASP A 135 2.58 -8.74 -11.99
N ASN A 136 3.47 -9.70 -11.86
CA ASN A 136 4.02 -10.44 -12.99
C ASN A 136 4.34 -11.90 -12.65
N LYS A 137 4.63 -12.69 -13.71
CA LYS A 137 4.90 -14.12 -13.59
C LYS A 137 6.09 -14.43 -12.67
N ARG A 138 7.15 -13.64 -12.69
CA ARG A 138 8.35 -13.86 -11.86
C ARG A 138 8.01 -13.72 -10.37
N GLU A 139 7.21 -12.75 -10.02
CA GLU A 139 6.76 -12.51 -8.63
C GLU A 139 5.83 -13.65 -8.18
N MET A 140 4.92 -14.09 -9.03
CA MET A 140 4.08 -15.25 -8.76
C MET A 140 4.94 -16.50 -8.47
N ASP A 141 5.89 -16.83 -9.36
CA ASP A 141 6.76 -18.00 -9.20
C ASP A 141 7.59 -17.94 -7.90
N MET A 142 8.01 -16.73 -7.51
CA MET A 142 8.72 -16.49 -6.25
C MET A 142 7.81 -16.76 -5.03
N LEU A 143 6.58 -16.26 -5.04
CA LEU A 143 5.62 -16.51 -3.95
C LEU A 143 5.23 -17.98 -3.85
N GLU A 144 5.01 -18.66 -4.98
CA GLU A 144 4.76 -20.10 -5.02
C GLU A 144 5.95 -20.91 -4.47
N LYS A 145 7.17 -20.48 -4.76
CA LYS A 145 8.37 -21.09 -4.20
C LYS A 145 8.41 -20.98 -2.67
N TYR A 146 8.12 -19.80 -2.10
CA TYR A 146 8.03 -19.65 -0.64
C TYR A 146 7.00 -20.59 -0.03
N LEU A 147 5.84 -20.74 -0.65
CA LEU A 147 4.79 -21.65 -0.18
C LEU A 147 5.23 -23.11 -0.26
N SER A 148 5.79 -23.53 -1.39
CA SER A 148 6.21 -24.94 -1.62
C SER A 148 7.37 -25.38 -0.72
N THR A 149 8.25 -24.44 -0.34
CA THR A 149 9.37 -24.72 0.57
C THR A 149 9.00 -24.56 2.05
N GLY A 150 7.78 -24.10 2.37
CA GLY A 150 7.36 -23.87 3.76
C GLY A 150 8.05 -22.66 4.41
N THR A 151 8.64 -21.77 3.61
CA THR A 151 9.40 -20.59 4.10
C THR A 151 8.66 -19.26 3.90
N ALA A 152 7.35 -19.31 3.63
CA ALA A 152 6.53 -18.13 3.39
C ALA A 152 6.46 -17.20 4.61
N PRO A 153 7.08 -16.00 4.60
CA PRO A 153 7.19 -15.14 5.78
C PRO A 153 5.83 -14.61 6.27
N TRP A 154 4.88 -14.44 5.37
CA TRP A 154 3.53 -13.96 5.68
C TRP A 154 2.63 -15.03 6.31
N LYS A 155 3.00 -16.31 6.24
CA LYS A 155 2.21 -17.41 6.80
C LYS A 155 2.56 -17.61 8.27
N LYS A 156 1.78 -16.99 9.15
CA LYS A 156 2.01 -17.02 10.61
C LYS A 156 1.21 -18.10 11.36
N TRP A 157 0.43 -18.91 10.66
CA TRP A 157 -0.41 -20.00 11.19
C TRP A 157 0.00 -21.36 10.66
#